data_3487d8338ba81e62aae817047f0c0852
#
_entry.id   3487d8338ba81e62aae817047f0c0852
#
_cell.length_a   1.000
_cell.length_b   1.000
_cell.length_c   1.000
_cell.angle_alpha   90.00
_cell.angle_beta   90.00
_cell.angle_gamma   90.00
#
_symmetry.space_group_name_H-M   'P 1'
#
loop_
_entity.id
_entity.type
_entity.pdbx_description
1 polymer ?
#
loop_
_entity_poly.entity_id
_entity_poly.type
_entity_poly.pdbx_seq_one_letter_code
_entity_poly.pdbx_strand_id
1 'polypeptide(L)'
;MFKRNFMQLLSKKNQQKEEIEEKTCQLLKNFYNSFFSDIFNELNIDRYRPIRDATGMVINKFTANDHPMAYAGKLVLYIQAYSAMNRLRLTKDQQQMLQDLADLTKHVNLNYVYISPLDSMDQFLPA
;
A
#
# COMPACT_ATOMS: atom_id res chain seq x y z
N MET A 1 -35.97 14.80 -12.43
CA MET A 1 -34.98 14.20 -13.35
C MET A 1 -33.54 14.60 -13.04
N PHE A 2 -33.27 15.83 -12.72
CA PHE A 2 -31.92 16.33 -12.41
C PHE A 2 -31.31 15.65 -11.17
N LYS A 3 -32.09 15.49 -10.10
CA LYS A 3 -31.65 14.84 -8.86
C LYS A 3 -31.30 13.35 -9.05
N ARG A 4 -32.01 12.67 -9.95
CA ARG A 4 -31.84 11.23 -10.20
C ARG A 4 -30.50 10.95 -10.89
N ASN A 5 -30.13 11.74 -11.91
CA ASN A 5 -28.85 11.60 -12.62
C ASN A 5 -27.65 11.92 -11.71
N PHE A 6 -27.80 12.94 -10.86
CA PHE A 6 -26.74 13.31 -9.91
C PHE A 6 -26.49 12.20 -8.88
N MET A 7 -27.55 11.60 -8.35
CA MET A 7 -27.47 10.48 -7.40
C MET A 7 -26.83 9.24 -8.03
N GLN A 8 -27.15 8.94 -9.30
CA GLN A 8 -26.54 7.83 -10.03
C GLN A 8 -25.06 8.04 -10.27
N LEU A 9 -24.64 9.26 -10.59
CA LEU A 9 -23.22 9.61 -10.78
C LEU A 9 -22.43 9.48 -9.49
N LEU A 10 -22.98 9.93 -8.37
CA LEU A 10 -22.36 9.78 -7.04
C LEU A 10 -22.21 8.30 -6.67
N SER A 11 -23.25 7.49 -6.93
CA SER A 11 -23.23 6.07 -6.66
C SER A 11 -22.13 5.36 -7.47
N LYS A 12 -21.96 5.71 -8.75
CA LYS A 12 -20.90 5.15 -9.60
C LYS A 12 -19.52 5.54 -9.10
N LYS A 13 -19.31 6.80 -8.70
CA LYS A 13 -18.03 7.27 -8.16
C LYS A 13 -17.68 6.55 -6.86
N ASN A 14 -18.65 6.34 -5.99
CA ASN A 14 -18.46 5.62 -4.73
C ASN A 14 -18.11 4.15 -4.98
N GLN A 15 -18.77 3.50 -5.94
CA GLN A 15 -18.46 2.13 -6.34
C GLN A 15 -17.04 2.00 -6.90
N GLN A 16 -16.61 2.94 -7.74
CA GLN A 16 -15.26 2.95 -8.29
C GLN A 16 -14.21 3.12 -7.20
N LYS A 17 -14.48 4.01 -6.25
CA LYS A 17 -13.60 4.21 -5.09
C LYS A 17 -13.47 2.94 -4.26
N GLU A 18 -14.58 2.29 -3.96
CA GLU A 18 -14.59 1.02 -3.21
C GLU A 18 -13.84 -0.08 -3.96
N GLU A 19 -14.03 -0.19 -5.27
CA GLU A 19 -13.33 -1.17 -6.10
C GLU A 19 -11.82 -0.95 -6.09
N ILE A 20 -11.38 0.30 -6.18
CA ILE A 20 -9.96 0.65 -6.12
C ILE A 20 -9.38 0.31 -4.75
N GLU A 21 -10.10 0.63 -3.68
CA GLU A 21 -9.67 0.29 -2.32
C GLU A 21 -9.57 -1.22 -2.12
N GLU A 22 -10.55 -1.99 -2.61
CA GLU A 22 -10.52 -3.45 -2.54
C GLU A 22 -9.35 -4.05 -3.32
N LYS A 23 -9.13 -3.57 -4.55
CA LYS A 23 -7.98 -4.00 -5.36
C LYS A 23 -6.67 -3.69 -4.67
N THR A 24 -6.54 -2.50 -4.13
CA THR A 24 -5.34 -2.07 -3.42
C THR A 24 -5.09 -2.93 -2.19
N CYS A 25 -6.12 -3.16 -1.39
CA CYS A 25 -6.02 -4.02 -0.20
C CYS A 25 -5.63 -5.44 -0.57
N GLN A 26 -6.26 -6.02 -1.59
CA GLN A 26 -5.95 -7.38 -2.04
C GLN A 26 -4.51 -7.47 -2.56
N LEU A 27 -4.07 -6.48 -3.30
CA LEU A 27 -2.70 -6.42 -3.82
C LEU A 27 -1.68 -6.31 -2.69
N LEU A 28 -1.98 -5.51 -1.66
CA LEU A 28 -1.15 -5.42 -0.46
C LEU A 28 -1.05 -6.77 0.27
N LYS A 29 -2.17 -7.49 0.38
CA LYS A 29 -2.18 -8.84 0.98
C LYS A 29 -1.33 -9.81 0.17
N ASN A 30 -1.43 -9.76 -1.15
CA ASN A 30 -0.62 -10.59 -2.04
C ASN A 30 0.87 -10.26 -1.90
N PHE A 31 1.19 -8.97 -1.83
CA PHE A 31 2.56 -8.50 -1.62
C PHE A 31 3.10 -8.96 -0.26
N TYR A 32 2.31 -8.81 0.81
CA TYR A 32 2.66 -9.28 2.14
C TYR A 32 2.94 -10.77 2.14
N ASN A 33 2.05 -11.56 1.53
CA ASN A 33 2.17 -13.02 1.48
C ASN A 33 3.37 -13.48 0.65
N SER A 34 3.83 -12.66 -0.30
CA SER A 34 4.99 -13.00 -1.13
C SER A 34 6.27 -13.19 -0.31
N PHE A 35 6.35 -12.60 0.89
CA PHE A 35 7.52 -12.73 1.77
C PHE A 35 7.55 -14.05 2.56
N PHE A 36 6.55 -14.90 2.41
CA PHE A 36 6.48 -16.21 3.05
C PHE A 36 6.78 -17.35 2.07
N SER A 37 7.22 -17.04 0.87
CA SER A 37 7.63 -18.05 -0.11
C SER A 37 8.99 -18.66 0.24
N ASP A 38 9.31 -19.79 -0.38
CA ASP A 38 10.54 -20.57 -0.10
C ASP A 38 11.83 -19.80 -0.39
N ILE A 39 11.77 -18.71 -1.16
CA ILE A 39 12.92 -17.86 -1.44
C ILE A 39 13.41 -17.16 -0.17
N PHE A 40 12.50 -16.89 0.78
CA PHE A 40 12.79 -16.19 2.03
C PHE A 40 12.95 -17.22 3.15
N ASN A 41 14.14 -17.25 3.75
CA ASN A 41 14.48 -18.18 4.81
C ASN A 41 15.08 -17.43 6.01
N GLU A 42 15.49 -18.17 7.03
CA GLU A 42 16.06 -17.59 8.26
C GLU A 42 17.30 -16.71 8.01
N LEU A 43 18.02 -16.94 6.90
CA LEU A 43 19.24 -16.21 6.59
C LEU A 43 18.97 -14.83 5.96
N ASN A 44 17.88 -14.68 5.22
CA ASN A 44 17.63 -13.48 4.45
C ASN A 44 16.37 -12.70 4.85
N ILE A 45 15.42 -13.34 5.55
CA ILE A 45 14.12 -12.71 5.84
C ILE A 45 14.26 -11.43 6.67
N ASP A 46 15.22 -11.36 7.57
CA ASP A 46 15.42 -10.19 8.44
C ASP A 46 15.66 -8.91 7.65
N ARG A 47 16.27 -9.00 6.48
CA ARG A 47 16.49 -7.85 5.61
C ARG A 47 15.18 -7.31 5.01
N TYR A 48 14.19 -8.18 4.85
CA TYR A 48 12.90 -7.85 4.22
C TYR A 48 11.79 -7.60 5.23
N ARG A 49 11.98 -7.93 6.51
CA ARG A 49 10.98 -7.75 7.56
C ARG A 49 10.43 -6.32 7.64
N PRO A 50 11.26 -5.26 7.57
CA PRO A 50 10.72 -3.91 7.63
C PRO A 50 9.71 -3.62 6.53
N ILE A 51 9.96 -4.08 5.30
CA ILE A 51 9.02 -3.92 4.19
C ILE A 51 7.75 -4.73 4.42
N ARG A 52 7.90 -5.99 4.83
CA ARG A 52 6.78 -6.88 5.14
C ARG A 52 5.91 -6.31 6.25
N ASP A 53 6.54 -5.90 7.35
CA ASP A 53 5.81 -5.40 8.52
C ASP A 53 5.13 -4.08 8.23
N ALA A 54 5.76 -3.17 7.50
CA ALA A 54 5.13 -1.94 7.03
C ALA A 54 3.90 -2.23 6.15
N THR A 55 4.01 -3.21 5.27
CA THR A 55 2.88 -3.63 4.44
C THR A 55 1.72 -4.12 5.30
N GLY A 56 2.00 -4.93 6.32
CA GLY A 56 0.99 -5.40 7.28
C GLY A 56 0.31 -4.25 8.03
N MET A 57 1.07 -3.25 8.45
CA MET A 57 0.53 -2.06 9.12
C MET A 57 -0.42 -1.29 8.19
N VAL A 58 -0.08 -1.17 6.91
CA VAL A 58 -0.94 -0.47 5.93
C VAL A 58 -2.21 -1.28 5.64
N ILE A 59 -2.13 -2.61 5.58
CA ILE A 59 -3.32 -3.45 5.46
C ILE A 59 -4.29 -3.15 6.61
N ASN A 60 -3.79 -2.99 7.83
CA ASN A 60 -4.61 -2.65 8.99
C ASN A 60 -5.29 -1.28 8.86
N LYS A 61 -4.69 -0.33 8.10
CA LYS A 61 -5.35 0.96 7.81
C LYS A 61 -6.63 0.78 7.00
N PHE A 62 -6.69 -0.23 6.13
CA PHE A 62 -7.92 -0.55 5.39
C PHE A 62 -9.01 -1.06 6.33
N THR A 63 -8.67 -1.93 7.27
CA THR A 63 -9.63 -2.44 8.27
C THR A 63 -10.14 -1.31 9.17
N ALA A 64 -9.25 -0.42 9.60
CA ALA A 64 -9.58 0.72 10.45
C ALA A 64 -10.23 1.88 9.69
N ASN A 65 -10.28 1.83 8.38
CA ASN A 65 -10.73 2.91 7.50
C ASN A 65 -10.01 4.24 7.82
N ASP A 66 -8.69 4.16 8.03
CA ASP A 66 -7.84 5.28 8.43
C ASP A 66 -6.96 5.69 7.25
N HIS A 67 -7.48 6.52 6.36
CA HIS A 67 -6.79 7.05 5.18
C HIS A 67 -5.99 5.98 4.43
N PRO A 68 -6.59 4.80 4.15
CA PRO A 68 -5.82 3.63 3.69
C PRO A 68 -5.10 3.87 2.36
N MET A 69 -5.72 4.57 1.43
CA MET A 69 -5.10 4.84 0.12
C MET A 69 -3.90 5.77 0.24
N ALA A 70 -3.96 6.75 1.14
CA ALA A 70 -2.83 7.65 1.39
C ALA A 70 -1.65 6.87 2.01
N TYR A 71 -1.92 6.00 2.97
CA TYR A 71 -0.88 5.15 3.55
C TYR A 71 -0.33 4.16 2.54
N ALA A 72 -1.16 3.62 1.65
CA ALA A 72 -0.69 2.75 0.57
C ALA A 72 0.27 3.49 -0.37
N GLY A 73 -0.03 4.74 -0.71
CA GLY A 73 0.86 5.58 -1.51
C GLY A 73 2.19 5.84 -0.80
N LYS A 74 2.14 6.13 0.49
CA LYS A 74 3.36 6.31 1.29
C LYS A 74 4.17 5.02 1.41
N LEU A 75 3.50 3.88 1.48
CA LEU A 75 4.18 2.58 1.53
C LEU A 75 5.00 2.33 0.26
N VAL A 76 4.47 2.67 -0.91
CA VAL A 76 5.22 2.55 -2.17
C VAL A 76 6.52 3.35 -2.09
N LEU A 77 6.45 4.59 -1.63
CA LEU A 77 7.63 5.45 -1.47
C LEU A 77 8.61 4.87 -0.44
N TYR A 78 8.07 4.36 0.67
CA TYR A 78 8.89 3.72 1.71
C TYR A 78 9.63 2.51 1.17
N ILE A 79 8.95 1.62 0.45
CA ILE A 79 9.56 0.40 -0.11
C ILE A 79 10.65 0.78 -1.10
N GLN A 80 10.40 1.76 -1.96
CA GLN A 80 11.39 2.22 -2.94
C GLN A 80 12.62 2.79 -2.26
N ALA A 81 12.43 3.67 -1.27
CA ALA A 81 13.53 4.29 -0.54
C ALA A 81 14.32 3.26 0.28
N TYR A 82 13.63 2.42 1.03
CA TYR A 82 14.27 1.41 1.88
C TYR A 82 15.05 0.40 1.04
N SER A 83 14.46 -0.07 -0.06
CA SER A 83 15.12 -1.03 -0.96
C SER A 83 16.37 -0.45 -1.59
N ALA A 84 16.31 0.81 -2.02
CA ALA A 84 17.47 1.50 -2.60
C ALA A 84 18.58 1.69 -1.56
N MET A 85 18.24 2.16 -0.37
CA MET A 85 19.21 2.42 0.70
C MET A 85 19.88 1.15 1.22
N ASN A 86 19.16 0.04 1.24
CA ASN A 86 19.65 -1.24 1.79
C ASN A 86 20.02 -2.24 0.69
N ARG A 87 19.98 -1.84 -0.56
CA ARG A 87 20.31 -2.68 -1.73
C ARG A 87 19.52 -3.99 -1.73
N LEU A 88 18.23 -3.91 -1.42
CA LEU A 88 17.34 -5.06 -1.44
C LEU A 88 16.88 -5.34 -2.86
N ARG A 89 16.80 -6.63 -3.20
CA ARG A 89 16.24 -7.07 -4.48
C ARG A 89 14.88 -7.71 -4.24
N LEU A 90 13.87 -7.13 -4.87
CA LEU A 90 12.56 -7.72 -4.93
C LEU A 90 12.48 -8.68 -6.11
N THR A 91 11.68 -9.73 -5.99
CA THR A 91 11.40 -10.61 -7.13
C THR A 91 10.69 -9.84 -8.24
N LYS A 92 10.65 -10.40 -9.45
CA LYS A 92 9.90 -9.79 -10.56
C LYS A 92 8.44 -9.62 -10.23
N ASP A 93 7.83 -10.61 -9.57
CA ASP A 93 6.43 -10.55 -9.16
C ASP A 93 6.20 -9.46 -8.12
N GLN A 94 7.10 -9.34 -7.14
CA GLN A 94 7.03 -8.26 -6.15
C GLN A 94 7.20 -6.88 -6.78
N GLN A 95 8.12 -6.74 -7.73
CA GLN A 95 8.32 -5.49 -8.47
C GLN A 95 7.06 -5.12 -9.26
N GLN A 96 6.42 -6.10 -9.89
CA GLN A 96 5.18 -5.85 -10.62
C GLN A 96 4.05 -5.43 -9.68
N MET A 97 3.90 -6.11 -8.54
CA MET A 97 2.91 -5.72 -7.53
C MET A 97 3.16 -4.32 -7.02
N LEU A 98 4.41 -3.94 -6.79
CA LEU A 98 4.78 -2.59 -6.35
C LEU A 98 4.44 -1.55 -7.42
N GLN A 99 4.70 -1.84 -8.69
CA GLN A 99 4.33 -0.96 -9.78
C GLN A 99 2.81 -0.79 -9.88
N ASP A 100 2.06 -1.88 -9.73
CA ASP A 100 0.60 -1.83 -9.74
C ASP A 100 0.06 -1.01 -8.57
N LEU A 101 0.67 -1.13 -7.38
CA LEU A 101 0.35 -0.29 -6.23
C LEU A 101 0.63 1.19 -6.51
N ALA A 102 1.76 1.48 -7.12
CA ALA A 102 2.12 2.85 -7.50
C ALA A 102 1.07 3.44 -8.45
N ASP A 103 0.63 2.67 -9.44
CA ASP A 103 -0.39 3.09 -10.40
C ASP A 103 -1.74 3.34 -9.73
N LEU A 104 -2.13 2.51 -8.77
CA LEU A 104 -3.40 2.66 -8.04
C LEU A 104 -3.39 3.87 -7.09
N THR A 105 -2.22 4.30 -6.64
CA THR A 105 -2.09 5.36 -5.61
C THR A 105 -1.54 6.68 -6.14
N LYS A 106 -1.21 6.78 -7.42
CA LYS A 106 -0.52 7.95 -7.98
C LYS A 106 -1.29 9.28 -7.87
N HIS A 107 -2.60 9.23 -7.74
CA HIS A 107 -3.43 10.43 -7.64
C HIS A 107 -3.90 10.72 -6.21
N VAL A 108 -3.44 9.94 -5.24
CA VAL A 108 -3.88 10.09 -3.85
C VAL A 108 -3.18 11.27 -3.20
N ASN A 109 -3.96 12.07 -2.45
CA ASN A 109 -3.41 13.19 -1.68
C ASN A 109 -2.77 12.67 -0.40
N LEU A 110 -1.45 12.81 -0.29
CA LEU A 110 -0.66 12.33 0.85
C LEU A 110 -0.68 13.30 2.04
N ASN A 111 -1.30 14.48 1.90
CA ASN A 111 -1.34 15.49 2.97
C ASN A 111 -2.19 15.08 4.18
N TYR A 112 -3.02 14.04 4.04
CA TYR A 112 -3.89 13.56 5.12
C TYR A 112 -3.20 12.65 6.11
N VAL A 113 -1.93 12.32 5.90
CA VAL A 113 -1.20 11.41 6.77
C VAL A 113 0.03 12.08 7.35
N TYR A 114 0.48 11.55 8.49
CA TYR A 114 1.64 12.09 9.19
C TYR A 114 2.86 12.14 8.29
N ILE A 115 3.56 13.28 8.30
CA ILE A 115 4.79 13.47 7.54
C ILE A 115 5.96 12.98 8.38
N SER A 116 6.70 12.00 7.86
CA SER A 116 7.91 11.47 8.48
C SER A 116 8.93 11.17 7.38
N PRO A 117 10.19 10.89 7.72
CA PRO A 117 11.15 10.44 6.72
C PRO A 117 10.61 9.24 5.94
N LEU A 118 10.84 9.22 4.63
CA LEU A 118 10.29 8.19 3.73
C LEU A 118 10.69 6.78 4.13
N ASP A 119 11.87 6.60 4.75
CA ASP A 119 12.41 5.32 5.16
C ASP A 119 12.05 4.93 6.61
N SER A 120 11.19 5.69 7.26
CA SER A 120 10.77 5.41 8.64
C SER A 120 9.51 4.59 8.70
N MET A 121 9.56 3.45 9.39
CA MET A 121 8.37 2.62 9.67
C MET A 121 7.38 3.30 10.59
N ASP A 122 7.83 4.25 11.42
CA ASP A 122 6.98 4.93 12.41
C ASP A 122 5.79 5.64 11.76
N GLN A 123 5.91 6.02 10.49
CA GLN A 123 4.83 6.63 9.73
C GLN A 123 3.59 5.75 9.59
N PHE A 124 3.73 4.42 9.74
CA PHE A 124 2.63 3.46 9.59
C PHE A 124 2.05 2.99 10.92
N LEU A 125 2.60 3.42 12.04
CA LEU A 125 2.08 3.06 13.35
C LEU A 125 0.67 3.63 13.56
N PRO A 126 -0.17 2.96 14.37
CA PRO A 126 -1.46 3.51 14.77
C PRO A 126 -1.27 4.85 15.50
N ALA A 127 -2.21 5.76 15.25
CA ALA A 127 -2.21 7.07 15.90
C ALA A 127 -2.48 6.96 17.39
#